data_4d7fad5e318c9918d4642c01cd8c653e
#
_entry.id   4d7fad5e318c9918d4642c01cd8c653e
#
_cell.length_a   1.000
_cell.length_b   1.000
_cell.length_c   1.000
_cell.angle_alpha   90.00
_cell.angle_beta   90.00
_cell.angle_gamma   90.00
#
_symmetry.space_group_name_H-M   'P 1'
#
loop_
_entity.id
_entity.type
_entity.pdbx_description
1 polymer ?
#
loop_
_entity_poly.entity_id
_entity_poly.type
_entity_poly.pdbx_seq_one_letter_code
_entity_poly.pdbx_strand_id
1 'polypeptide(L)'
;MSALLPEPSLTRVYRLEATVGEPLDLGDITLGHRRIVPLTGGTFTGPELNGKLLPGSSADWQIVLPDGTALGDIRYTLQTDGGDLLYVQSRGVRHGSADVLERLARGEDVDTTEYTFRTAIQIQTAAPALDWLNKGVFISVGGRRPGAVIYETYLVG
;
A
#
# COMPACT_ATOMS: atom_id res chain seq x y z
N MET A 1 22.88 -31.49 15.78
CA MET A 1 22.92 -30.03 15.65
C MET A 1 21.63 -29.58 14.94
N SER A 2 20.87 -28.72 15.58
CA SER A 2 19.68 -28.18 14.91
C SER A 2 20.11 -27.11 13.92
N ALA A 3 19.56 -27.15 12.71
CA ALA A 3 19.74 -26.09 11.74
C ALA A 3 18.85 -24.90 12.11
N LEU A 4 19.46 -23.72 12.17
CA LEU A 4 18.72 -22.49 12.32
C LEU A 4 18.09 -22.13 10.97
N LEU A 5 16.89 -21.59 11.00
CA LEU A 5 16.30 -21.00 9.82
C LEU A 5 17.04 -19.69 9.48
N PRO A 6 17.19 -19.38 8.20
CA PRO A 6 17.84 -18.14 7.81
C PRO A 6 17.02 -16.93 8.24
N GLU A 7 17.71 -15.86 8.61
CA GLU A 7 17.05 -14.58 8.84
C GLU A 7 16.48 -14.07 7.52
N PRO A 8 15.26 -13.48 7.52
CA PRO A 8 14.72 -12.88 6.32
C PRO A 8 15.51 -11.66 5.90
N SER A 9 15.59 -11.45 4.61
CA SER A 9 16.15 -10.24 4.02
C SER A 9 15.09 -9.48 3.28
N LEU A 10 15.34 -8.21 3.01
CA LEU A 10 14.43 -7.34 2.26
C LEU A 10 15.15 -6.80 1.03
N THR A 11 14.53 -6.99 -0.12
CA THR A 11 15.04 -6.46 -1.40
C THR A 11 13.99 -5.53 -1.98
N ARG A 12 14.39 -4.30 -2.30
CA ARG A 12 13.48 -3.32 -2.89
C ARG A 12 12.98 -3.80 -4.25
N VAL A 13 11.66 -3.69 -4.47
CA VAL A 13 11.00 -4.08 -5.72
C VAL A 13 10.52 -2.86 -6.49
N TYR A 14 9.77 -1.97 -5.83
CA TYR A 14 9.32 -0.71 -6.43
C TYR A 14 8.93 0.30 -5.37
N ARG A 15 8.96 1.57 -5.78
CA ARG A 15 8.34 2.68 -5.07
C ARG A 15 7.12 3.11 -5.88
N LEU A 16 5.96 3.12 -5.26
CA LEU A 16 4.73 3.62 -5.83
C LEU A 16 4.40 4.98 -5.23
N GLU A 17 4.14 5.96 -6.07
CA GLU A 17 3.55 7.23 -5.67
C GLU A 17 2.18 7.34 -6.33
N ALA A 18 1.12 7.33 -5.54
CA ALA A 18 -0.25 7.34 -6.02
C ALA A 18 -0.99 8.58 -5.54
N THR A 19 -1.78 9.17 -6.42
CA THR A 19 -2.72 10.22 -6.05
C THR A 19 -3.99 9.59 -5.48
N VAL A 20 -4.57 10.23 -4.48
CA VAL A 20 -5.83 9.80 -3.86
C VAL A 20 -6.94 10.77 -4.23
N GLY A 21 -8.11 10.23 -4.47
CA GLY A 21 -9.32 11.01 -4.78
C GLY A 21 -10.18 11.24 -3.56
N GLU A 22 -11.34 11.84 -3.80
CA GLU A 22 -12.32 12.12 -2.76
C GLU A 22 -12.85 10.81 -2.16
N PRO A 23 -12.72 10.58 -0.85
CA PRO A 23 -13.23 9.37 -0.23
C PRO A 23 -14.75 9.27 -0.31
N LEU A 24 -15.24 8.06 -0.57
CA LEU A 24 -16.64 7.72 -0.29
C LEU A 24 -16.75 7.36 1.18
N ASP A 25 -17.47 8.16 1.93
CA ASP A 25 -17.67 7.96 3.36
C ASP A 25 -18.97 7.18 3.59
N LEU A 26 -18.85 5.92 4.01
CA LEU A 26 -20.00 5.07 4.29
C LEU A 26 -20.49 5.23 5.73
N GLY A 27 -19.72 5.90 6.58
CA GLY A 27 -20.09 6.14 7.97
C GLY A 27 -19.70 5.00 8.91
N ASP A 28 -20.26 5.07 10.10
CA ASP A 28 -19.95 4.10 11.16
C ASP A 28 -20.68 2.79 10.93
N ILE A 29 -19.90 1.71 10.98
CA ILE A 29 -20.37 0.34 10.95
C ILE A 29 -19.95 -0.34 12.26
N THR A 30 -20.37 -1.58 12.48
CA THR A 30 -20.06 -2.29 13.74
C THR A 30 -18.57 -2.33 14.06
N LEU A 31 -17.71 -2.46 13.04
CA LEU A 31 -16.26 -2.60 13.21
C LEU A 31 -15.50 -1.27 13.27
N GLY A 32 -16.13 -0.16 12.93
CA GLY A 32 -15.48 1.15 12.88
C GLY A 32 -16.09 2.03 11.81
N HIS A 33 -15.31 2.99 11.31
CA HIS A 33 -15.74 3.91 10.27
C HIS A 33 -15.26 3.44 8.91
N ARG A 34 -16.18 3.13 8.01
CA ARG A 34 -15.89 2.62 6.66
C ARG A 34 -15.79 3.76 5.66
N ARG A 35 -14.69 3.80 4.92
CA ARG A 35 -14.53 4.67 3.75
C ARG A 35 -13.88 3.91 2.62
N ILE A 36 -14.15 4.37 1.40
CA ILE A 36 -13.44 3.89 0.22
C ILE A 36 -12.63 5.05 -0.33
N VAL A 37 -11.32 4.92 -0.34
CA VAL A 37 -10.40 5.96 -0.81
C VAL A 37 -9.90 5.56 -2.19
N PRO A 38 -10.37 6.21 -3.28
CA PRO A 38 -9.90 5.86 -4.61
C PRO A 38 -8.44 6.27 -4.82
N LEU A 39 -7.70 5.43 -5.53
CA LEU A 39 -6.40 5.77 -6.07
C LEU A 39 -6.59 6.18 -7.52
N THR A 40 -6.27 7.42 -7.84
CA THR A 40 -6.69 8.05 -9.10
C THR A 40 -5.62 8.06 -10.17
N GLY A 41 -4.44 7.57 -9.87
CA GLY A 41 -3.31 7.46 -10.78
C GLY A 41 -2.02 7.36 -10.00
N GLY A 42 -0.91 7.37 -10.70
CA GLY A 42 0.39 7.32 -10.08
C GLY A 42 1.41 6.61 -10.93
N THR A 43 2.64 6.61 -10.44
CA THR A 43 3.78 5.97 -11.09
C THR A 43 4.51 5.07 -10.12
N PHE A 44 5.10 4.01 -10.63
CA PHE A 44 5.99 3.17 -9.85
C PHE A 44 7.32 3.00 -10.55
N THR A 45 8.37 2.96 -9.76
CA THR A 45 9.75 2.83 -10.22
C THR A 45 10.49 1.82 -9.35
N GLY A 46 11.35 1.05 -9.95
CA GLY A 46 12.17 0.07 -9.24
C GLY A 46 13.33 -0.41 -10.10
N PRO A 47 14.15 -1.32 -9.56
CA PRO A 47 15.28 -1.84 -10.32
C PRO A 47 14.88 -2.57 -11.60
N GLU A 48 13.72 -3.26 -11.59
CA GLU A 48 13.26 -4.09 -12.70
C GLU A 48 11.85 -3.74 -13.16
N LEU A 49 11.08 -3.01 -12.35
CA LEU A 49 9.67 -2.72 -12.60
C LEU A 49 9.42 -1.23 -12.60
N ASN A 50 8.89 -0.73 -13.71
CA ASN A 50 8.54 0.68 -13.88
C ASN A 50 7.22 0.77 -14.65
N GLY A 51 6.41 1.74 -14.32
CA GLY A 51 5.15 1.96 -15.00
C GLY A 51 4.21 2.88 -14.25
N LYS A 52 2.91 2.61 -14.37
CA LYS A 52 1.86 3.46 -13.82
C LYS A 52 0.78 2.65 -13.11
N LEU A 53 0.09 3.30 -12.17
CA LEU A 53 -1.12 2.79 -11.56
C LEU A 53 -2.31 3.16 -12.44
N LEU A 54 -3.16 2.17 -12.71
CA LEU A 54 -4.37 2.37 -13.49
C LEU A 54 -5.50 2.82 -12.58
N PRO A 55 -6.15 3.97 -12.86
CA PRO A 55 -7.33 4.41 -12.13
C PRO A 55 -8.54 3.53 -12.48
N GLY A 56 -9.58 3.60 -11.64
CA GLY A 56 -10.84 2.89 -11.88
C GLY A 56 -10.90 1.47 -11.29
N SER A 57 -9.75 0.83 -11.11
CA SER A 57 -9.65 -0.48 -10.47
C SER A 57 -8.71 -0.44 -9.25
N SER A 58 -8.57 0.73 -8.63
CA SER A 58 -7.63 0.93 -7.53
C SER A 58 -8.26 1.76 -6.43
N ALA A 59 -8.25 1.23 -5.22
CA ALA A 59 -8.78 1.93 -4.04
C ALA A 59 -8.30 1.27 -2.76
N ASP A 60 -8.50 1.97 -1.65
CA ASP A 60 -8.39 1.46 -0.30
C ASP A 60 -9.78 1.34 0.31
N TRP A 61 -10.23 0.13 0.59
CA TRP A 61 -11.48 -0.14 1.31
C TRP A 61 -11.18 -0.12 2.81
N GLN A 62 -11.00 1.09 3.32
CA GLN A 62 -10.44 1.37 4.63
C GLN A 62 -11.48 1.30 5.74
N ILE A 63 -11.09 0.77 6.89
CA ILE A 63 -11.81 0.91 8.15
C ILE A 63 -10.94 1.71 9.11
N VAL A 64 -11.50 2.76 9.71
CA VAL A 64 -10.85 3.52 10.79
C VAL A 64 -11.46 3.08 12.11
N LEU A 65 -10.61 2.56 12.99
CA LEU A 65 -11.01 2.11 14.33
C LEU A 65 -11.28 3.32 15.24
N PRO A 66 -11.96 3.11 16.40
CA PRO A 66 -12.28 4.21 17.33
C PRO A 66 -11.06 5.00 17.80
N ASP A 67 -9.90 4.38 17.90
CA ASP A 67 -8.64 5.06 18.29
C ASP A 67 -7.94 5.79 17.14
N GLY A 68 -8.54 5.78 15.95
CA GLY A 68 -7.97 6.41 14.76
C GLY A 68 -7.05 5.51 13.93
N THR A 69 -6.77 4.29 14.39
CA THR A 69 -5.99 3.31 13.62
C THR A 69 -6.72 3.01 12.32
N ALA A 70 -6.02 3.10 11.19
CA ALA A 70 -6.57 2.77 9.89
C ALA A 70 -6.16 1.37 9.48
N LEU A 71 -7.16 0.53 9.20
CA LEU A 71 -6.96 -0.79 8.61
C LEU A 71 -7.19 -0.68 7.11
N GLY A 72 -6.12 -0.90 6.34
CA GLY A 72 -6.18 -0.84 4.89
C GLY A 72 -6.50 -2.19 4.26
N ASP A 73 -7.36 -2.18 3.28
CA ASP A 73 -7.56 -3.27 2.31
C ASP A 73 -7.45 -2.63 0.94
N ILE A 74 -6.20 -2.56 0.48
CA ILE A 74 -5.83 -1.77 -0.69
C ILE A 74 -5.65 -2.72 -1.86
N ARG A 75 -6.33 -2.42 -2.95
CA ARG A 75 -6.19 -3.16 -4.20
C ARG A 75 -5.90 -2.18 -5.30
N TYR A 76 -4.87 -2.44 -6.08
CA TYR A 76 -4.54 -1.61 -7.22
C TYR A 76 -3.98 -2.43 -8.37
N THR A 77 -4.14 -1.88 -9.55
CA THR A 77 -3.62 -2.47 -10.78
C THR A 77 -2.49 -1.60 -11.29
N LEU A 78 -1.35 -2.21 -11.51
CA LEU A 78 -0.19 -1.58 -12.13
C LEU A 78 -0.05 -2.05 -13.57
N GLN A 79 0.41 -1.15 -14.42
CA GLN A 79 0.80 -1.50 -15.79
C GLN A 79 2.26 -1.12 -15.98
N THR A 80 3.08 -2.10 -16.34
CA THR A 80 4.49 -1.86 -16.65
C THR A 80 4.63 -1.04 -17.94
N ASP A 81 5.78 -0.41 -18.13
CA ASP A 81 6.07 0.32 -19.37
C ASP A 81 5.95 -0.57 -20.62
N GLY A 82 6.18 -1.87 -20.46
CA GLY A 82 6.00 -2.86 -21.53
C GLY A 82 4.55 -3.30 -21.75
N GLY A 83 3.61 -2.83 -20.93
CA GLY A 83 2.18 -3.15 -21.07
C GLY A 83 1.67 -4.30 -20.22
N ASP A 84 2.52 -4.96 -19.44
CA ASP A 84 2.09 -6.05 -18.56
C ASP A 84 1.25 -5.51 -17.38
N LEU A 85 0.22 -6.26 -17.01
CA LEU A 85 -0.65 -5.89 -15.88
C LEU A 85 -0.27 -6.67 -14.64
N LEU A 86 -0.22 -5.97 -13.51
CA LEU A 86 0.01 -6.54 -12.19
C LEU A 86 -1.19 -6.22 -11.30
N TYR A 87 -1.78 -7.24 -10.69
CA TYR A 87 -2.78 -7.07 -9.65
C TYR A 87 -2.09 -7.11 -8.30
N VAL A 88 -2.31 -6.10 -7.48
CA VAL A 88 -1.71 -5.98 -6.14
C VAL A 88 -2.80 -5.92 -5.09
N GLN A 89 -2.72 -6.80 -4.10
CA GLN A 89 -3.53 -6.74 -2.90
C GLN A 89 -2.62 -6.44 -1.71
N SER A 90 -2.94 -5.39 -0.98
CA SER A 90 -2.13 -4.88 0.12
C SER A 90 -3.02 -4.68 1.34
N ARG A 91 -2.71 -5.38 2.42
CA ARG A 91 -3.40 -5.23 3.70
C ARG A 91 -2.46 -4.68 4.73
N GLY A 92 -2.89 -3.65 5.43
CA GLY A 92 -2.00 -3.00 6.36
C GLY A 92 -2.66 -2.24 7.48
N VAL A 93 -1.78 -1.67 8.30
CA VAL A 93 -2.18 -0.92 9.48
C VAL A 93 -1.40 0.39 9.49
N ARG A 94 -2.11 1.50 9.66
CA ARG A 94 -1.53 2.80 9.96
C ARG A 94 -1.92 3.19 11.38
N HIS A 95 -0.92 3.43 12.21
CA HIS A 95 -1.11 3.70 13.62
C HIS A 95 -0.10 4.71 14.14
N GLY A 96 -0.49 5.47 15.15
CA GLY A 96 0.35 6.47 15.80
C GLY A 96 -0.38 7.08 17.00
N SER A 97 0.15 8.17 17.53
CA SER A 97 -0.52 8.89 18.60
C SER A 97 -1.84 9.50 18.10
N ALA A 98 -2.77 9.77 19.02
CA ALA A 98 -4.04 10.40 18.68
C ALA A 98 -3.86 11.73 17.94
N ASP A 99 -2.90 12.55 18.39
CA ASP A 99 -2.60 13.83 17.74
C ASP A 99 -2.13 13.65 16.30
N VAL A 100 -1.19 12.72 16.07
CA VAL A 100 -0.66 12.44 14.74
C VAL A 100 -1.77 11.92 13.80
N LEU A 101 -2.60 11.01 14.28
CA LEU A 101 -3.71 10.46 13.49
C LEU A 101 -4.75 11.53 13.13
N GLU A 102 -5.04 12.46 14.05
CA GLU A 102 -5.90 13.61 13.76
C GLU A 102 -5.31 14.53 12.67
N ARG A 103 -4.03 14.81 12.76
CA ARG A 103 -3.34 15.65 11.77
C ARG A 103 -3.36 14.99 10.40
N LEU A 104 -3.14 13.69 10.31
CA LEU A 104 -3.28 12.93 9.08
C LEU A 104 -4.72 12.98 8.54
N ALA A 105 -5.71 12.86 9.42
CA ALA A 105 -7.12 12.93 9.04
C ALA A 105 -7.51 14.31 8.49
N ARG A 106 -6.85 15.38 8.94
CA ARG A 106 -7.04 16.74 8.41
C ARG A 106 -6.27 17.00 7.10
N GLY A 107 -5.53 16.02 6.60
CA GLY A 107 -4.74 16.17 5.38
C GLY A 107 -3.42 16.93 5.55
N GLU A 108 -2.95 17.09 6.79
CA GLU A 108 -1.65 17.72 7.05
C GLU A 108 -0.50 16.82 6.61
N ASP A 109 0.60 17.46 6.24
CA ASP A 109 1.84 16.75 5.90
C ASP A 109 2.58 16.40 7.20
N VAL A 110 2.46 15.14 7.61
CA VAL A 110 3.09 14.64 8.83
C VAL A 110 4.31 13.82 8.46
N ASP A 111 5.41 14.05 9.16
CA ASP A 111 6.63 13.27 8.98
C ASP A 111 6.34 11.77 9.20
N THR A 112 6.77 10.93 8.25
CA THR A 112 6.51 9.50 8.26
C THR A 112 7.18 8.76 9.43
N THR A 113 8.11 9.40 10.11
CA THR A 113 8.73 8.85 11.34
C THR A 113 7.84 8.98 12.58
N GLU A 114 6.77 9.80 12.51
CA GLU A 114 5.85 10.03 13.61
C GLU A 114 4.73 9.00 13.72
N TYR A 115 4.61 8.11 12.75
CA TYR A 115 3.61 7.03 12.75
C TYR A 115 4.15 5.80 12.05
N THR A 116 3.46 4.68 12.20
CA THR A 116 3.77 3.46 11.44
C THR A 116 2.69 3.19 10.42
N PHE A 117 3.12 2.84 9.21
CA PHE A 117 2.24 2.41 8.14
C PHE A 117 2.94 1.25 7.43
N ARG A 118 2.46 0.03 7.68
CA ARG A 118 3.06 -1.19 7.15
C ARG A 118 2.00 -2.04 6.52
N THR A 119 2.33 -2.68 5.39
CA THR A 119 1.41 -3.56 4.69
C THR A 119 2.05 -4.89 4.33
N ALA A 120 1.22 -5.92 4.25
CA ALA A 120 1.57 -7.21 3.67
C ALA A 120 0.94 -7.29 2.28
N ILE A 121 1.72 -7.68 1.28
CA ILE A 121 1.35 -7.55 -0.13
C ILE A 121 1.43 -8.90 -0.84
N GLN A 122 0.43 -9.15 -1.70
CA GLN A 122 0.44 -10.22 -2.69
C GLN A 122 0.34 -9.61 -4.08
N ILE A 123 1.10 -10.13 -5.03
CA ILE A 123 1.13 -9.65 -6.41
C ILE A 123 0.83 -10.81 -7.34
N GLN A 124 -0.01 -10.57 -8.34
CA GLN A 124 -0.36 -11.53 -9.38
C GLN A 124 -0.18 -10.93 -10.76
N THR A 125 0.39 -11.72 -11.66
CA THR A 125 0.57 -11.33 -13.05
C THR A 125 0.57 -12.55 -13.96
N ALA A 126 0.11 -12.38 -15.19
CA ALA A 126 0.20 -13.40 -16.23
C ALA A 126 1.47 -13.28 -17.07
N ALA A 127 2.28 -12.23 -16.86
CA ALA A 127 3.52 -12.00 -17.61
C ALA A 127 4.56 -13.08 -17.28
N PRO A 128 5.01 -13.91 -18.26
CA PRO A 128 5.94 -15.00 -17.96
C PRO A 128 7.27 -14.54 -17.37
N ALA A 129 7.79 -13.41 -17.84
CA ALA A 129 9.05 -12.86 -17.33
C ALA A 129 8.96 -12.35 -15.90
N LEU A 130 7.74 -12.11 -15.39
CA LEU A 130 7.48 -11.60 -14.04
C LEU A 130 6.81 -12.63 -13.12
N ASP A 131 6.85 -13.90 -13.50
CA ASP A 131 6.19 -14.97 -12.73
C ASP A 131 6.72 -15.09 -11.30
N TRP A 132 7.93 -14.63 -11.04
CA TRP A 132 8.50 -14.59 -9.69
C TRP A 132 7.67 -13.74 -8.72
N LEU A 133 6.91 -12.75 -9.23
CA LEU A 133 5.99 -11.97 -8.40
C LEU A 133 4.86 -12.82 -7.83
N ASN A 134 4.36 -13.79 -8.58
CA ASN A 134 3.30 -14.71 -8.14
C ASN A 134 3.74 -15.61 -6.98
N LYS A 135 5.03 -15.78 -6.80
CA LYS A 135 5.63 -16.74 -5.86
C LYS A 135 6.32 -16.06 -4.68
N GLY A 136 6.31 -14.74 -4.65
CA GLY A 136 6.97 -13.96 -3.62
C GLY A 136 6.06 -13.60 -2.46
N VAL A 137 6.68 -13.28 -1.33
CA VAL A 137 6.04 -12.63 -0.20
C VAL A 137 6.61 -11.21 -0.13
N PHE A 138 5.72 -10.22 -0.02
CA PHE A 138 6.12 -8.82 -0.07
C PHE A 138 5.55 -8.06 1.12
N ILE A 139 6.27 -7.02 1.51
CA ILE A 139 5.80 -6.03 2.49
C ILE A 139 6.01 -4.64 1.94
N SER A 140 5.30 -3.65 2.49
CA SER A 140 5.60 -2.26 2.18
C SER A 140 5.68 -1.39 3.43
N VAL A 141 6.43 -0.31 3.28
CA VAL A 141 6.43 0.84 4.17
C VAL A 141 5.64 1.92 3.45
N GLY A 142 4.55 2.38 4.07
CA GLY A 142 3.69 3.42 3.52
C GLY A 142 3.93 4.77 4.15
N GLY A 143 3.62 5.82 3.41
CA GLY A 143 3.61 7.19 3.88
C GLY A 143 2.50 7.98 3.22
N ARG A 144 1.86 8.86 4.01
CA ARG A 144 0.83 9.77 3.51
C ARG A 144 1.43 11.12 3.23
N ARG A 145 0.98 11.71 2.12
CA ARG A 145 1.21 13.11 1.80
C ARG A 145 -0.12 13.78 1.48
N PRO A 146 -0.21 15.11 1.51
CA PRO A 146 -1.44 15.78 1.06
C PRO A 146 -1.82 15.32 -0.35
N GLY A 147 -3.00 14.69 -0.49
CA GLY A 147 -3.50 14.21 -1.77
C GLY A 147 -2.78 13.01 -2.39
N ALA A 148 -1.88 12.36 -1.66
CA ALA A 148 -1.09 11.25 -2.19
C ALA A 148 -0.74 10.22 -1.12
N VAL A 149 -0.33 9.04 -1.57
CA VAL A 149 0.24 7.99 -0.74
C VAL A 149 1.46 7.43 -1.44
N ILE A 150 2.47 7.07 -0.65
CA ILE A 150 3.73 6.50 -1.14
C ILE A 150 3.91 5.14 -0.49
N TYR A 151 4.31 4.15 -1.29
CA TYR A 151 4.66 2.81 -0.81
C TYR A 151 6.04 2.42 -1.31
N GLU A 152 6.92 2.06 -0.38
CA GLU A 152 8.17 1.35 -0.70
C GLU A 152 7.91 -0.14 -0.51
N THR A 153 8.00 -0.91 -1.58
CA THR A 153 7.67 -2.34 -1.57
C THR A 153 8.93 -3.19 -1.64
N TYR A 154 8.97 -4.22 -0.81
CA TYR A 154 10.11 -5.11 -0.64
C TYR A 154 9.70 -6.56 -0.80
N LEU A 155 10.57 -7.35 -1.45
CA LEU A 155 10.50 -8.80 -1.46
C LEU A 155 11.13 -9.33 -0.17
N VAL A 156 10.45 -10.23 0.51
CA VAL A 156 10.98 -10.94 1.68
C VAL A 156 11.73 -12.18 1.19
N GLY A 157 13.02 -12.18 1.42
CA GLY A 157 13.89 -13.29 1.05
C GLY A 157 14.38 -14.09 2.25
#